data_d831a363223c46d4fe7f8019887e6c41
#
_entry.id   d831a363223c46d4fe7f8019887e6c41
#
_cell.length_a   1.000
_cell.length_b   1.000
_cell.length_c   1.000
_cell.angle_alpha   90.00
_cell.angle_beta   90.00
_cell.angle_gamma   90.00
#
_symmetry.space_group_name_H-M   'P 1'
#
loop_
_entity.id
_entity.type
_entity.pdbx_description
1 polymer ?
#
loop_
_entity_poly.entity_id
_entity_poly.type
_entity_poly.pdbx_seq_one_letter_code
_entity_poly.pdbx_strand_id
1 'polypeptide(L)'
;MEIMKKGIALALALILLMTCFAGCQGAEKKTVVVGYTLYAPMNYLDEQGNLVGFDTDLAKAVFGNLGYEVIFQEIDWDSRYTDLESGTIDCIWNGFTCNTADDDGVLRSQKVDFSFEYMENRQVIVAKKDKGIETAEDLAGLTAAAEAGSAGQTYAQTFEGVTVKSFTKQTDCLFEVNAGTADFAVVDAQLAKSYAGKGDYADLVIVEALSSDVEFYAIGFKKGSELTALVNQQLEKLAADGTMAALGEKYGVATTVVTDFSDQKK
;
A
#
# COMPACT_ATOMS: atom_id res chain seq x y z
N MET A 1 72.67 -20.88 -3.16
CA MET A 1 72.07 -20.17 -2.02
C MET A 1 71.36 -18.89 -2.44
N GLU A 2 71.82 -18.11 -3.41
CA GLU A 2 71.17 -16.90 -3.92
C GLU A 2 69.91 -17.17 -4.74
N ILE A 3 69.82 -18.23 -5.54
CA ILE A 3 68.67 -18.60 -6.37
C ILE A 3 67.46 -19.01 -5.50
N MET A 4 67.72 -19.69 -4.39
CA MET A 4 66.64 -20.06 -3.44
C MET A 4 66.07 -18.85 -2.70
N LYS A 5 66.90 -17.83 -2.39
CA LYS A 5 66.40 -16.59 -1.75
C LYS A 5 65.52 -15.73 -2.67
N LYS A 6 65.85 -15.71 -3.97
CA LYS A 6 65.00 -15.02 -4.99
C LYS A 6 63.69 -15.73 -5.24
N GLY A 7 63.65 -17.07 -5.18
CA GLY A 7 62.39 -17.84 -5.31
C GLY A 7 61.45 -17.66 -4.14
N ILE A 8 61.98 -17.59 -2.90
CA ILE A 8 61.18 -17.36 -1.70
C ILE A 8 60.62 -15.92 -1.65
N ALA A 9 61.39 -14.92 -2.08
CA ALA A 9 60.93 -13.53 -2.15
C ALA A 9 59.83 -13.34 -3.20
N LEU A 10 59.89 -14.05 -4.34
CA LEU A 10 58.84 -14.00 -5.38
C LEU A 10 57.55 -14.70 -4.94
N ALA A 11 57.65 -15.82 -4.21
CA ALA A 11 56.51 -16.54 -3.65
C ALA A 11 55.80 -15.73 -2.55
N LEU A 12 56.55 -15.04 -1.69
CA LEU A 12 55.97 -14.13 -0.67
C LEU A 12 55.30 -12.90 -1.27
N ALA A 13 55.82 -12.34 -2.36
CA ALA A 13 55.21 -11.21 -3.07
C ALA A 13 53.90 -11.62 -3.77
N LEU A 14 53.81 -12.85 -4.33
CA LEU A 14 52.57 -13.37 -4.91
C LEU A 14 51.47 -13.64 -3.86
N ILE A 15 51.86 -14.11 -2.66
CA ILE A 15 50.90 -14.34 -1.56
C ILE A 15 50.36 -13.01 -1.01
N LEU A 16 51.20 -11.94 -0.94
CA LEU A 16 50.75 -10.61 -0.54
C LEU A 16 49.81 -9.94 -1.57
N LEU A 17 49.97 -10.24 -2.87
CA LEU A 17 49.09 -9.72 -3.91
C LEU A 17 47.71 -10.43 -3.91
N MET A 18 47.62 -11.69 -3.49
CA MET A 18 46.36 -12.41 -3.38
C MET A 18 45.50 -11.98 -2.18
N THR A 19 46.10 -11.40 -1.14
CA THR A 19 45.32 -10.90 0.03
C THR A 19 44.68 -9.53 -0.20
N CYS A 20 45.08 -8.78 -1.23
CA CYS A 20 44.46 -7.47 -1.56
C CYS A 20 43.21 -7.57 -2.41
N PHE A 21 42.84 -8.74 -2.96
CA PHE A 21 41.60 -8.92 -3.73
C PHE A 21 40.41 -9.46 -2.91
N ALA A 22 40.60 -9.73 -1.62
CA ALA A 22 39.51 -10.21 -0.73
C ALA A 22 38.72 -9.08 -0.04
N GLY A 23 38.82 -7.84 -0.50
CA GLY A 23 38.32 -6.68 0.25
C GLY A 23 37.34 -5.78 -0.45
N CYS A 24 36.51 -6.27 -1.40
CA CYS A 24 35.34 -5.54 -1.90
C CYS A 24 34.29 -6.51 -2.47
N GLN A 25 33.84 -7.48 -1.68
CA GLN A 25 32.48 -7.93 -1.84
C GLN A 25 31.63 -6.84 -1.21
N GLY A 26 31.11 -5.92 -2.03
CA GLY A 26 30.04 -5.05 -1.60
C GLY A 26 28.96 -5.95 -0.97
N ALA A 27 28.58 -5.67 0.27
CA ALA A 27 27.50 -6.40 0.91
C ALA A 27 26.34 -6.43 -0.07
N GLU A 28 25.89 -7.62 -0.46
CA GLU A 28 24.73 -7.79 -1.30
C GLU A 28 23.59 -7.06 -0.60
N LYS A 29 23.06 -6.00 -1.23
CA LYS A 29 21.97 -5.23 -0.63
C LYS A 29 20.80 -6.19 -0.48
N LYS A 30 20.29 -6.32 0.73
CA LYS A 30 19.03 -7.03 0.95
C LYS A 30 17.94 -6.33 0.16
N THR A 31 17.11 -7.08 -0.54
CA THR A 31 15.94 -6.56 -1.25
C THR A 31 14.68 -6.87 -0.47
N VAL A 32 13.65 -6.03 -0.65
CA VAL A 32 12.30 -6.27 -0.19
C VAL A 32 11.33 -5.93 -1.30
N VAL A 33 10.39 -6.82 -1.59
CA VAL A 33 9.37 -6.65 -2.63
C VAL A 33 8.07 -6.19 -2.00
N VAL A 34 7.64 -4.97 -2.35
CA VAL A 34 6.40 -4.34 -1.87
C VAL A 34 5.32 -4.50 -2.92
N GLY A 35 4.26 -5.23 -2.59
CA GLY A 35 3.07 -5.38 -3.44
C GLY A 35 2.15 -4.17 -3.32
N TYR A 36 1.76 -3.58 -4.47
CA TYR A 36 0.88 -2.41 -4.54
C TYR A 36 -0.05 -2.45 -5.75
N THR A 37 -1.11 -1.65 -5.73
CA THR A 37 -1.93 -1.28 -6.89
C THR A 37 -1.81 0.22 -7.15
N LEU A 38 -2.12 0.68 -8.37
CA LEU A 38 -2.13 2.11 -8.70
C LEU A 38 -3.34 2.78 -8.06
N TYR A 39 -3.09 3.64 -7.07
CA TYR A 39 -4.09 4.31 -6.27
C TYR A 39 -3.55 5.62 -5.65
N ALA A 40 -3.89 6.76 -6.23
CA ALA A 40 -3.49 8.05 -5.67
C ALA A 40 -4.34 8.38 -4.40
N PRO A 41 -3.72 8.99 -3.36
CA PRO A 41 -2.36 9.50 -3.31
C PRO A 41 -1.34 8.52 -2.68
N MET A 42 -1.70 7.22 -2.50
CA MET A 42 -0.86 6.22 -1.84
C MET A 42 0.28 5.72 -2.74
N ASN A 43 -0.06 5.19 -3.92
CA ASN A 43 0.89 4.70 -4.92
C ASN A 43 0.40 5.09 -6.31
N TYR A 44 1.10 5.96 -7.01
CA TYR A 44 0.69 6.42 -8.35
C TYR A 44 1.91 6.87 -9.16
N LEU A 45 1.72 6.99 -10.48
CA LEU A 45 2.76 7.48 -11.36
C LEU A 45 2.66 9.02 -11.48
N ASP A 46 3.79 9.71 -11.31
CA ASP A 46 3.90 11.13 -11.60
C ASP A 46 3.89 11.40 -13.12
N GLU A 47 3.94 12.67 -13.52
CA GLU A 47 3.97 13.06 -14.94
C GLU A 47 5.20 12.54 -15.70
N GLN A 48 6.26 12.16 -15.01
CA GLN A 48 7.47 11.58 -15.56
C GLN A 48 7.43 10.05 -15.59
N GLY A 49 6.37 9.42 -15.07
CA GLY A 49 6.19 7.97 -15.00
C GLY A 49 6.91 7.31 -13.83
N ASN A 50 7.37 8.09 -12.82
CA ASN A 50 7.96 7.52 -11.62
C ASN A 50 6.88 7.13 -10.62
N LEU A 51 7.07 6.01 -9.92
CA LEU A 51 6.19 5.62 -8.82
C LEU A 51 6.45 6.49 -7.60
N VAL A 52 5.42 7.21 -7.19
CA VAL A 52 5.38 8.14 -6.06
C VAL A 52 4.10 7.91 -5.23
N GLY A 53 3.98 8.59 -4.10
CA GLY A 53 2.82 8.52 -3.23
C GLY A 53 3.21 8.36 -1.78
N PHE A 54 2.23 8.51 -0.88
CA PHE A 54 2.47 8.43 0.56
C PHE A 54 3.05 7.07 0.95
N ASP A 55 2.40 5.98 0.55
CA ASP A 55 2.85 4.61 0.85
C ASP A 55 4.18 4.30 0.17
N THR A 56 4.36 4.74 -1.08
CA THR A 56 5.61 4.57 -1.83
C THR A 56 6.80 5.21 -1.11
N ASP A 57 6.66 6.47 -0.68
CA ASP A 57 7.76 7.20 -0.04
C ASP A 57 7.98 6.75 1.40
N LEU A 58 6.91 6.38 2.13
CA LEU A 58 7.01 5.82 3.47
C LEU A 58 7.70 4.44 3.45
N ALA A 59 7.38 3.57 2.48
CA ALA A 59 8.04 2.29 2.29
C ALA A 59 9.55 2.47 2.00
N LYS A 60 9.91 3.41 1.11
CA LYS A 60 11.31 3.76 0.84
C LYS A 60 12.04 4.22 2.10
N ALA A 61 11.40 5.06 2.94
CA ALA A 61 12.00 5.56 4.18
C ALA A 61 12.19 4.44 5.21
N VAL A 62 11.17 3.61 5.44
CA VAL A 62 11.20 2.47 6.38
C VAL A 62 12.27 1.48 5.99
N PHE A 63 12.20 0.95 4.79
CA PHE A 63 13.11 -0.11 4.34
C PHE A 63 14.52 0.42 4.05
N GLY A 64 14.65 1.66 3.59
CA GLY A 64 15.95 2.33 3.46
C GLY A 64 16.68 2.44 4.79
N ASN A 65 15.99 2.80 5.88
CA ASN A 65 16.55 2.81 7.25
C ASN A 65 16.98 1.42 7.74
N LEU A 66 16.31 0.36 7.26
CA LEU A 66 16.66 -1.03 7.57
C LEU A 66 17.77 -1.59 6.65
N GLY A 67 18.24 -0.81 5.68
CA GLY A 67 19.30 -1.20 4.74
C GLY A 67 18.82 -2.09 3.59
N TYR A 68 17.53 -2.10 3.30
CA TYR A 68 16.97 -2.80 2.15
C TYR A 68 16.89 -1.89 0.92
N GLU A 69 17.01 -2.49 -0.26
CA GLU A 69 16.57 -1.90 -1.52
C GLU A 69 15.12 -2.32 -1.78
N VAL A 70 14.25 -1.34 -2.03
CA VAL A 70 12.81 -1.58 -2.22
C VAL A 70 12.53 -1.83 -3.70
N ILE A 71 11.89 -2.96 -3.98
CA ILE A 71 11.34 -3.30 -5.29
C ILE A 71 9.82 -3.18 -5.17
N PHE A 72 9.20 -2.36 -6.01
CA PHE A 72 7.76 -2.23 -6.06
C PHE A 72 7.20 -3.15 -7.15
N GLN A 73 6.29 -4.06 -6.76
CA GLN A 73 5.61 -5.00 -7.64
C GLN A 73 4.12 -4.63 -7.72
N GLU A 74 3.66 -4.19 -8.90
CA GLU A 74 2.22 -4.03 -9.12
C GLU A 74 1.56 -5.42 -9.13
N ILE A 75 0.47 -5.55 -8.35
CA ILE A 75 -0.30 -6.79 -8.19
C ILE A 75 -1.78 -6.55 -8.53
N ASP A 76 -2.53 -7.61 -8.75
CA ASP A 76 -3.98 -7.58 -8.69
C ASP A 76 -4.39 -7.71 -7.21
N TRP A 77 -5.26 -6.81 -6.72
CA TRP A 77 -5.63 -6.80 -5.30
C TRP A 77 -6.24 -8.11 -4.82
N ASP A 78 -7.00 -8.78 -5.68
CA ASP A 78 -7.62 -10.08 -5.37
C ASP A 78 -6.60 -11.20 -5.17
N SER A 79 -5.40 -11.10 -5.80
CA SER A 79 -4.33 -12.09 -5.66
C SER A 79 -3.37 -11.83 -4.48
N ARG A 80 -3.52 -10.72 -3.75
CA ARG A 80 -2.56 -10.23 -2.73
C ARG A 80 -2.07 -11.28 -1.73
N TYR A 81 -2.98 -12.15 -1.26
CA TYR A 81 -2.61 -13.21 -0.31
C TYR A 81 -1.81 -14.32 -0.96
N THR A 82 -2.16 -14.70 -2.20
CA THR A 82 -1.43 -15.71 -2.97
C THR A 82 -0.01 -15.22 -3.29
N ASP A 83 0.13 -13.95 -3.68
CA ASP A 83 1.42 -13.34 -3.98
C ASP A 83 2.31 -13.24 -2.72
N LEU A 84 1.70 -12.91 -1.57
CA LEU A 84 2.39 -12.89 -0.28
C LEU A 84 2.81 -14.28 0.17
N GLU A 85 1.92 -15.26 0.06
CA GLU A 85 2.18 -16.64 0.50
C GLU A 85 3.24 -17.34 -0.36
N SER A 86 3.22 -17.10 -1.68
CA SER A 86 4.23 -17.62 -2.62
C SER A 86 5.59 -16.97 -2.50
N GLY A 87 5.69 -15.80 -1.83
CA GLY A 87 6.91 -15.01 -1.76
C GLY A 87 7.19 -14.18 -3.03
N THR A 88 6.19 -13.98 -3.88
CA THR A 88 6.26 -13.03 -5.01
C THR A 88 6.44 -11.62 -4.48
N ILE A 89 5.81 -11.31 -3.34
CA ILE A 89 5.97 -10.08 -2.56
C ILE A 89 6.30 -10.42 -1.11
N ASP A 90 7.01 -9.53 -0.42
CA ASP A 90 7.36 -9.66 1.00
C ASP A 90 6.33 -8.97 1.91
N CYS A 91 5.63 -7.98 1.41
CA CYS A 91 4.55 -7.30 2.11
C CYS A 91 3.52 -6.70 1.14
N ILE A 92 2.31 -6.48 1.64
CA ILE A 92 1.21 -5.76 0.99
C ILE A 92 1.19 -4.35 1.59
N TRP A 93 1.53 -3.34 0.80
CA TRP A 93 1.57 -1.95 1.27
C TRP A 93 0.90 -1.02 0.28
N ASN A 94 -0.41 -0.87 0.42
CA ASN A 94 -1.25 -0.14 -0.54
C ASN A 94 -2.61 0.21 0.08
N GLY A 95 -2.61 1.02 1.14
CA GLY A 95 -3.87 1.34 1.81
C GLY A 95 -4.63 0.10 2.27
N PHE A 96 -3.95 -0.86 2.88
CA PHE A 96 -4.55 -2.14 3.24
C PHE A 96 -5.33 -2.03 4.56
N THR A 97 -6.66 -1.97 4.49
CA THR A 97 -7.56 -1.96 5.64
C THR A 97 -7.35 -3.21 6.49
N CYS A 98 -6.98 -3.04 7.76
CA CYS A 98 -6.60 -4.14 8.65
C CYS A 98 -7.72 -4.62 9.60
N ASN A 99 -8.67 -3.76 9.91
CA ASN A 99 -9.72 -3.99 10.92
C ASN A 99 -11.06 -4.46 10.33
N THR A 100 -11.04 -5.10 9.15
CA THR A 100 -12.23 -5.65 8.48
C THR A 100 -12.05 -7.14 8.14
N ALA A 101 -13.14 -7.79 7.76
CA ALA A 101 -13.13 -9.13 7.16
C ALA A 101 -13.12 -9.01 5.62
N ASP A 102 -12.69 -10.07 4.95
CA ASP A 102 -12.89 -10.27 3.51
C ASP A 102 -14.28 -10.87 3.22
N ASP A 103 -14.60 -11.05 1.94
CA ASP A 103 -15.90 -11.59 1.48
C ASP A 103 -16.25 -12.97 2.04
N ASP A 104 -15.23 -13.75 2.43
CA ASP A 104 -15.40 -15.06 3.09
C ASP A 104 -15.74 -14.95 4.59
N GLY A 105 -15.87 -13.74 5.12
CA GLY A 105 -16.16 -13.44 6.52
C GLY A 105 -14.96 -13.65 7.46
N VAL A 106 -13.77 -13.98 6.92
CA VAL A 106 -12.54 -14.15 7.72
C VAL A 106 -11.87 -12.81 7.92
N LEU A 107 -11.57 -12.46 9.19
CA LEU A 107 -10.83 -11.25 9.49
C LEU A 107 -9.46 -11.26 8.78
N ARG A 108 -9.10 -10.15 8.16
CA ARG A 108 -7.81 -9.98 7.48
C ARG A 108 -6.62 -10.21 8.41
N SER A 109 -6.76 -9.84 9.69
CA SER A 109 -5.78 -10.13 10.74
C SER A 109 -5.57 -11.61 11.06
N GLN A 110 -6.46 -12.49 10.62
CA GLN A 110 -6.25 -13.95 10.70
C GLN A 110 -5.43 -14.49 9.52
N LYS A 111 -5.44 -13.79 8.38
CA LYS A 111 -4.73 -14.19 7.16
C LYS A 111 -3.28 -13.70 7.12
N VAL A 112 -3.01 -12.50 7.65
CA VAL A 112 -1.69 -11.86 7.65
C VAL A 112 -1.36 -11.28 9.02
N ASP A 113 -0.07 -10.99 9.28
CA ASP A 113 0.35 -10.15 10.39
C ASP A 113 0.38 -8.70 9.91
N PHE A 114 -0.26 -7.82 10.66
CA PHE A 114 -0.26 -6.39 10.33
C PHE A 114 0.79 -5.62 11.14
N SER A 115 1.33 -4.58 10.52
CA SER A 115 2.06 -3.53 11.22
C SER A 115 1.13 -2.74 12.14
N PHE A 116 1.66 -1.72 12.79
CA PHE A 116 0.85 -0.65 13.37
C PHE A 116 -0.02 0.01 12.29
N GLU A 117 -1.21 0.43 12.70
CA GLU A 117 -2.13 1.23 11.89
C GLU A 117 -1.53 2.60 11.67
N TYR A 118 -1.25 2.96 10.41
CA TYR A 118 -0.52 4.19 10.10
C TYR A 118 -1.38 5.29 9.47
N MET A 119 -2.64 4.95 9.09
CA MET A 119 -3.56 5.91 8.46
C MET A 119 -5.01 5.55 8.72
N GLU A 120 -5.86 6.55 8.95
CA GLU A 120 -7.31 6.43 8.95
C GLU A 120 -7.89 6.50 7.53
N ASN A 121 -8.92 5.70 7.28
CA ASN A 121 -9.70 5.72 6.03
C ASN A 121 -11.19 5.46 6.30
N ARG A 122 -11.99 5.53 5.25
CA ARG A 122 -13.39 5.10 5.17
C ARG A 122 -13.66 4.62 3.75
N GLN A 123 -14.63 3.74 3.60
CA GLN A 123 -15.23 3.49 2.31
C GLN A 123 -16.29 4.56 2.04
N VAL A 124 -16.27 5.12 0.83
CA VAL A 124 -17.20 6.18 0.43
C VAL A 124 -17.89 5.82 -0.88
N ILE A 125 -19.09 6.33 -1.04
CA ILE A 125 -19.82 6.26 -2.29
C ILE A 125 -19.45 7.46 -3.15
N VAL A 126 -19.08 7.20 -4.41
CA VAL A 126 -18.86 8.23 -5.44
C VAL A 126 -19.87 8.04 -6.56
N ALA A 127 -20.62 9.07 -6.87
CA ALA A 127 -21.64 9.05 -7.89
C ALA A 127 -21.64 10.33 -8.72
N LYS A 128 -22.35 10.36 -9.87
CA LYS A 128 -22.60 11.61 -10.59
C LYS A 128 -23.53 12.50 -9.77
N LYS A 129 -23.29 13.81 -9.82
CA LYS A 129 -24.10 14.84 -9.13
C LYS A 129 -25.58 14.76 -9.43
N ASP A 130 -25.93 14.40 -10.66
CA ASP A 130 -27.32 14.35 -11.15
C ASP A 130 -28.07 13.07 -10.73
N LYS A 131 -27.41 12.10 -10.11
CA LYS A 131 -28.05 10.87 -9.61
C LYS A 131 -28.93 11.11 -8.38
N GLY A 132 -28.67 12.17 -7.60
CA GLY A 132 -29.48 12.52 -6.43
C GLY A 132 -29.47 11.48 -5.32
N ILE A 133 -28.34 10.72 -5.17
CA ILE A 133 -28.17 9.74 -4.09
C ILE A 133 -27.86 10.49 -2.79
N GLU A 134 -28.70 10.34 -1.79
CA GLU A 134 -28.56 10.99 -0.48
C GLU A 134 -28.67 9.98 0.67
N THR A 135 -29.45 8.90 0.50
CA THR A 135 -29.73 7.88 1.51
C THR A 135 -29.44 6.47 0.99
N ALA A 136 -29.38 5.48 1.89
CA ALA A 136 -29.16 4.08 1.50
C ALA A 136 -30.31 3.51 0.66
N GLU A 137 -31.52 4.00 0.87
CA GLU A 137 -32.73 3.60 0.10
C GLU A 137 -32.61 4.01 -1.37
N ASP A 138 -31.90 5.10 -1.68
CA ASP A 138 -31.69 5.57 -3.06
C ASP A 138 -30.79 4.64 -3.86
N LEU A 139 -30.06 3.73 -3.19
CA LEU A 139 -29.16 2.76 -3.83
C LEU A 139 -29.90 1.51 -4.34
N ALA A 140 -31.14 1.27 -3.87
CA ALA A 140 -31.85 0.06 -4.23
C ALA A 140 -32.14 -0.03 -5.75
N GLY A 141 -31.78 -1.15 -6.35
CA GLY A 141 -31.88 -1.40 -7.80
C GLY A 141 -30.75 -0.81 -8.64
N LEU A 142 -29.81 -0.07 -8.04
CA LEU A 142 -28.65 0.48 -8.72
C LEU A 142 -27.49 -0.52 -8.81
N THR A 143 -26.54 -0.19 -9.69
CA THR A 143 -25.31 -0.95 -9.89
C THR A 143 -24.13 -0.20 -9.25
N ALA A 144 -23.47 -0.86 -8.29
CA ALA A 144 -22.21 -0.42 -7.70
C ALA A 144 -21.02 -0.98 -8.46
N ALA A 145 -19.97 -0.17 -8.66
CA ALA A 145 -18.64 -0.61 -9.05
C ALA A 145 -17.74 -0.66 -7.82
N ALA A 146 -17.00 -1.75 -7.62
CA ALA A 146 -16.03 -1.90 -6.54
C ALA A 146 -14.83 -2.74 -7.01
N GLU A 147 -13.66 -2.54 -6.41
CA GLU A 147 -12.49 -3.36 -6.69
C GLU A 147 -12.66 -4.77 -6.07
N ALA A 148 -12.33 -5.81 -6.83
CA ALA A 148 -12.45 -7.19 -6.39
C ALA A 148 -11.63 -7.44 -5.10
N GLY A 149 -12.25 -8.08 -4.08
CA GLY A 149 -11.62 -8.40 -2.79
C GLY A 149 -11.30 -7.17 -1.92
N SER A 150 -11.79 -5.97 -2.26
CA SER A 150 -11.58 -4.76 -1.47
C SER A 150 -12.56 -4.62 -0.30
N ALA A 151 -12.24 -3.76 0.66
CA ALA A 151 -13.18 -3.34 1.70
C ALA A 151 -14.40 -2.63 1.10
N GLY A 152 -14.19 -1.90 -0.02
CA GLY A 152 -15.26 -1.25 -0.77
C GLY A 152 -16.25 -2.25 -1.35
N GLN A 153 -15.80 -3.38 -1.87
CA GLN A 153 -16.68 -4.44 -2.33
C GLN A 153 -17.52 -5.00 -1.18
N THR A 154 -16.90 -5.34 -0.07
CA THR A 154 -17.60 -5.83 1.12
C THR A 154 -18.63 -4.81 1.62
N TYR A 155 -18.27 -3.51 1.64
CA TYR A 155 -19.18 -2.44 2.04
C TYR A 155 -20.34 -2.28 1.04
N ALA A 156 -20.08 -2.32 -0.27
CA ALA A 156 -21.13 -2.26 -1.29
C ALA A 156 -22.17 -3.38 -1.15
N GLN A 157 -21.75 -4.57 -0.76
CA GLN A 157 -22.60 -5.74 -0.55
C GLN A 157 -23.55 -5.61 0.66
N THR A 158 -23.30 -4.66 1.56
CA THR A 158 -24.21 -4.42 2.72
C THR A 158 -25.49 -3.69 2.32
N PHE A 159 -25.54 -3.05 1.14
CA PHE A 159 -26.71 -2.30 0.70
C PHE A 159 -27.75 -3.21 0.03
N GLU A 160 -28.96 -3.21 0.58
CA GLU A 160 -30.04 -4.05 0.06
C GLU A 160 -30.46 -3.65 -1.36
N GLY A 161 -30.60 -4.64 -2.23
CA GLY A 161 -31.05 -4.44 -3.61
C GLY A 161 -29.99 -3.88 -4.57
N VAL A 162 -28.74 -3.68 -4.13
CA VAL A 162 -27.63 -3.23 -4.96
C VAL A 162 -27.04 -4.40 -5.73
N THR A 163 -26.74 -4.20 -7.01
CA THR A 163 -25.95 -5.13 -7.82
C THR A 163 -24.50 -4.69 -7.83
N VAL A 164 -23.59 -5.49 -7.26
CA VAL A 164 -22.16 -5.16 -7.22
C VAL A 164 -21.45 -5.76 -8.43
N LYS A 165 -20.74 -4.93 -9.21
CA LYS A 165 -19.81 -5.31 -10.27
C LYS A 165 -18.38 -5.11 -9.79
N SER A 166 -17.57 -6.16 -9.89
CA SER A 166 -16.17 -6.12 -9.46
C SER A 166 -15.25 -5.75 -10.62
N PHE A 167 -14.25 -4.92 -10.32
CA PHE A 167 -13.21 -4.46 -11.25
C PHE A 167 -11.83 -4.73 -10.66
N THR A 168 -10.79 -4.65 -11.49
CA THR A 168 -9.42 -4.95 -11.06
C THR A 168 -8.81 -3.81 -10.22
N LYS A 169 -9.24 -2.55 -10.44
CA LYS A 169 -8.70 -1.36 -9.78
C LYS A 169 -9.81 -0.42 -9.31
N GLN A 170 -9.60 0.28 -8.22
CA GLN A 170 -10.53 1.32 -7.76
C GLN A 170 -10.70 2.45 -8.78
N THR A 171 -9.63 2.81 -9.51
CA THR A 171 -9.71 3.81 -10.59
C THR A 171 -10.63 3.40 -11.72
N ASP A 172 -10.71 2.09 -12.02
CA ASP A 172 -11.64 1.57 -13.03
C ASP A 172 -13.09 1.77 -12.58
N CYS A 173 -13.36 1.63 -11.27
CA CYS A 173 -14.69 1.87 -10.71
C CYS A 173 -15.16 3.32 -10.93
N LEU A 174 -14.27 4.31 -10.75
CA LEU A 174 -14.57 5.72 -11.03
C LEU A 174 -14.80 5.96 -12.53
N PHE A 175 -14.02 5.30 -13.38
CA PHE A 175 -14.18 5.36 -14.83
C PHE A 175 -15.55 4.83 -15.25
N GLU A 176 -16.01 3.71 -14.70
CA GLU A 176 -17.31 3.09 -15.01
C GLU A 176 -18.48 4.00 -14.59
N VAL A 177 -18.39 4.66 -13.43
CA VAL A 177 -19.39 5.65 -13.01
C VAL A 177 -19.39 6.85 -13.96
N ASN A 178 -18.22 7.35 -14.33
CA ASN A 178 -18.10 8.47 -15.25
C ASN A 178 -18.65 8.14 -16.64
N ALA A 179 -18.42 6.91 -17.12
CA ALA A 179 -18.97 6.40 -18.39
C ALA A 179 -20.47 6.10 -18.31
N GLY A 180 -21.05 5.97 -17.10
CA GLY A 180 -22.48 5.65 -16.90
C GLY A 180 -22.81 4.15 -17.03
N THR A 181 -21.82 3.28 -16.95
CA THR A 181 -21.96 1.81 -16.95
C THR A 181 -22.10 1.21 -15.55
N ALA A 182 -21.80 2.03 -14.51
CA ALA A 182 -22.21 1.84 -13.13
C ALA A 182 -22.89 3.12 -12.63
N ASP A 183 -23.77 2.99 -11.63
CA ASP A 183 -24.52 4.11 -11.06
C ASP A 183 -23.69 4.85 -10.01
N PHE A 184 -22.92 4.11 -9.24
CA PHE A 184 -21.99 4.63 -8.23
C PHE A 184 -20.79 3.70 -8.05
N ALA A 185 -19.72 4.19 -7.44
CA ALA A 185 -18.56 3.40 -7.01
C ALA A 185 -18.48 3.41 -5.49
N VAL A 186 -17.97 2.31 -4.92
CA VAL A 186 -17.53 2.26 -3.52
C VAL A 186 -16.03 2.09 -3.50
N VAL A 187 -15.35 3.10 -2.98
CA VAL A 187 -13.89 3.22 -3.02
C VAL A 187 -13.36 3.85 -1.73
N ASP A 188 -12.07 3.78 -1.52
CA ASP A 188 -11.40 4.44 -0.40
C ASP A 188 -11.55 5.96 -0.47
N ALA A 189 -11.83 6.59 0.68
CA ALA A 189 -11.99 8.05 0.77
C ALA A 189 -10.73 8.80 0.31
N GLN A 190 -9.54 8.24 0.53
CA GLN A 190 -8.28 8.83 0.08
C GLN A 190 -8.22 8.90 -1.45
N LEU A 191 -8.64 7.82 -2.14
CA LEU A 191 -8.74 7.81 -3.59
C LEU A 191 -9.84 8.77 -4.07
N ALA A 192 -11.03 8.69 -3.50
CA ALA A 192 -12.16 9.53 -3.88
C ALA A 192 -11.80 11.02 -3.84
N LYS A 193 -11.15 11.49 -2.75
CA LYS A 193 -10.69 12.88 -2.58
C LYS A 193 -9.65 13.30 -3.64
N SER A 194 -8.91 12.35 -4.19
CA SER A 194 -7.91 12.63 -5.22
C SER A 194 -8.53 12.88 -6.59
N TYR A 195 -9.68 12.31 -6.88
CA TYR A 195 -10.31 12.31 -8.21
C TYR A 195 -11.66 13.04 -8.28
N ALA A 196 -12.58 12.80 -7.34
CA ALA A 196 -13.94 13.33 -7.42
C ALA A 196 -13.94 14.88 -7.44
N GLY A 197 -14.70 15.46 -8.35
CA GLY A 197 -14.79 16.90 -8.57
C GLY A 197 -13.62 17.50 -9.34
N LYS A 198 -12.70 16.71 -9.92
CA LYS A 198 -11.48 17.18 -10.58
C LYS A 198 -11.34 16.61 -11.99
N GLY A 199 -10.77 17.39 -12.93
CA GLY A 199 -10.44 16.96 -14.27
C GLY A 199 -11.59 16.25 -14.98
N ASP A 200 -11.33 15.06 -15.49
CA ASP A 200 -12.33 14.24 -16.18
C ASP A 200 -13.46 13.74 -15.26
N TYR A 201 -13.27 13.81 -13.94
CA TYR A 201 -14.23 13.42 -12.91
C TYR A 201 -14.92 14.62 -12.23
N ALA A 202 -14.97 15.79 -12.90
CA ALA A 202 -15.55 17.02 -12.36
C ALA A 202 -17.03 16.89 -11.97
N ASP A 203 -17.77 15.97 -12.60
CA ASP A 203 -19.17 15.70 -12.32
C ASP A 203 -19.40 14.62 -11.25
N LEU A 204 -18.35 13.98 -10.76
CA LEU A 204 -18.44 13.03 -9.66
C LEU A 204 -18.39 13.74 -8.31
N VAL A 205 -19.16 13.24 -7.36
CA VAL A 205 -19.20 13.70 -5.97
C VAL A 205 -19.09 12.54 -5.00
N ILE A 206 -18.53 12.82 -3.83
CA ILE A 206 -18.56 11.91 -2.69
C ILE A 206 -19.89 12.11 -1.97
N VAL A 207 -20.62 11.02 -1.71
CA VAL A 207 -21.84 11.01 -0.91
C VAL A 207 -21.46 10.78 0.55
N GLU A 208 -21.07 11.84 1.25
CA GLU A 208 -20.51 11.76 2.62
C GLU A 208 -21.45 11.09 3.63
N ALA A 209 -22.77 11.23 3.46
CA ALA A 209 -23.78 10.64 4.34
C ALA A 209 -23.77 9.10 4.32
N LEU A 210 -23.20 8.49 3.28
CA LEU A 210 -23.10 7.05 3.08
C LEU A 210 -21.67 6.55 3.18
N SER A 211 -20.86 7.16 4.03
CA SER A 211 -19.52 6.67 4.36
C SER A 211 -19.58 5.53 5.37
N SER A 212 -18.67 4.57 5.28
CA SER A 212 -18.51 3.53 6.30
C SER A 212 -18.03 4.11 7.65
N ASP A 213 -18.01 3.27 8.68
CA ASP A 213 -17.23 3.55 9.88
C ASP A 213 -15.75 3.74 9.55
N VAL A 214 -15.00 4.32 10.50
CA VAL A 214 -13.55 4.49 10.37
C VAL A 214 -12.89 3.13 10.27
N GLU A 215 -12.00 3.01 9.30
CA GLU A 215 -11.10 1.89 9.13
C GLU A 215 -9.65 2.37 9.16
N PHE A 216 -8.71 1.42 9.33
CA PHE A 216 -7.30 1.76 9.43
C PHE A 216 -6.48 0.99 8.41
N TYR A 217 -5.50 1.68 7.81
CA TYR A 217 -4.50 1.05 6.97
C TYR A 217 -3.32 0.57 7.81
N ALA A 218 -2.89 -0.66 7.52
CA ALA A 218 -1.67 -1.23 8.03
C ALA A 218 -0.96 -2.03 6.92
N ILE A 219 0.30 -2.37 7.15
CA ILE A 219 1.11 -3.12 6.20
C ILE A 219 0.93 -4.61 6.50
N GLY A 220 0.53 -5.39 5.49
CA GLY A 220 0.32 -6.83 5.64
C GLY A 220 1.59 -7.63 5.36
N PHE A 221 1.94 -8.54 6.26
CA PHE A 221 3.07 -9.46 6.15
C PHE A 221 2.60 -10.91 6.26
N LYS A 222 3.36 -11.84 5.72
CA LYS A 222 3.15 -13.27 5.97
C LYS A 222 3.19 -13.54 7.47
N LYS A 223 2.32 -14.42 7.95
CA LYS A 223 2.26 -14.82 9.37
C LYS A 223 3.63 -15.25 9.91
N GLY A 224 4.03 -14.65 11.03
CA GLY A 224 5.32 -14.90 11.68
C GLY A 224 6.51 -14.18 11.03
N SER A 225 6.27 -13.21 10.16
CA SER A 225 7.35 -12.44 9.54
C SER A 225 8.09 -11.56 10.56
N GLU A 226 9.42 -11.67 10.59
CA GLU A 226 10.27 -10.78 11.41
C GLU A 226 10.21 -9.31 10.95
N LEU A 227 9.82 -9.06 9.69
CA LEU A 227 9.71 -7.71 9.15
C LEU A 227 8.66 -6.88 9.87
N THR A 228 7.58 -7.51 10.36
CA THR A 228 6.50 -6.81 11.08
C THR A 228 7.03 -5.99 12.27
N ALA A 229 7.84 -6.61 13.12
CA ALA A 229 8.41 -5.93 14.28
C ALA A 229 9.43 -4.85 13.89
N LEU A 230 10.26 -5.12 12.87
CA LEU A 230 11.26 -4.16 12.38
C LEU A 230 10.59 -2.94 11.76
N VAL A 231 9.52 -3.13 10.99
CA VAL A 231 8.74 -2.06 10.36
C VAL A 231 8.05 -1.21 11.43
N ASN A 232 7.43 -1.82 12.44
CA ASN A 232 6.80 -1.09 13.55
C ASN A 232 7.79 -0.16 14.26
N GLN A 233 9.03 -0.62 14.54
CA GLN A 233 10.08 0.23 15.10
C GLN A 233 10.44 1.41 14.19
N GLN A 234 10.43 1.22 12.87
CA GLN A 234 10.70 2.31 11.94
C GLN A 234 9.53 3.29 11.84
N LEU A 235 8.27 2.81 11.85
CA LEU A 235 7.09 3.69 11.90
C LEU A 235 7.13 4.60 13.13
N GLU A 236 7.42 4.06 14.32
CA GLU A 236 7.61 4.87 15.55
C GLU A 236 8.70 5.94 15.38
N LYS A 237 9.84 5.55 14.82
CA LYS A 237 10.96 6.48 14.60
C LYS A 237 10.59 7.58 13.63
N LEU A 238 9.97 7.24 12.47
CA LEU A 238 9.57 8.20 11.43
C LEU A 238 8.40 9.08 11.88
N ALA A 239 7.55 8.60 12.79
CA ALA A 239 6.56 9.44 13.45
C ALA A 239 7.22 10.44 14.41
N ALA A 240 8.13 9.96 15.26
CA ALA A 240 8.81 10.80 16.25
C ALA A 240 9.72 11.87 15.65
N ASP A 241 10.37 11.61 14.50
CA ASP A 241 11.24 12.56 13.81
C ASP A 241 10.47 13.49 12.83
N GLY A 242 9.15 13.33 12.71
CA GLY A 242 8.27 14.16 11.88
C GLY A 242 8.23 13.75 10.40
N THR A 243 8.92 12.71 9.98
CA THR A 243 8.93 12.26 8.58
C THR A 243 7.54 11.87 8.10
N MET A 244 6.77 11.11 8.91
CA MET A 244 5.40 10.71 8.54
C MET A 244 4.48 11.92 8.37
N ALA A 245 4.57 12.91 9.28
CA ALA A 245 3.79 14.14 9.18
C ALA A 245 4.14 14.93 7.91
N ALA A 246 5.45 15.06 7.60
CA ALA A 246 5.92 15.75 6.39
C ALA A 246 5.45 15.04 5.10
N LEU A 247 5.43 13.71 5.07
CA LEU A 247 4.86 12.94 3.96
C LEU A 247 3.34 13.15 3.86
N GLY A 248 2.63 13.19 5.00
CA GLY A 248 1.21 13.51 5.04
C GLY A 248 0.89 14.86 4.41
N GLU A 249 1.64 15.91 4.74
CA GLU A 249 1.51 17.24 4.13
C GLU A 249 1.82 17.20 2.63
N LYS A 250 2.92 16.55 2.24
CA LYS A 250 3.34 16.43 0.84
C LYS A 250 2.26 15.83 -0.06
N TYR A 251 1.55 14.81 0.44
CA TYR A 251 0.54 14.09 -0.32
C TYR A 251 -0.90 14.46 0.00
N GLY A 252 -1.11 15.48 0.86
CA GLY A 252 -2.44 16.00 1.19
C GLY A 252 -3.29 15.07 2.07
N VAL A 253 -2.64 14.19 2.85
CA VAL A 253 -3.30 13.21 3.74
C VAL A 253 -2.95 13.43 5.22
N ALA A 254 -2.37 14.57 5.59
CA ALA A 254 -1.88 14.85 6.93
C ALA A 254 -2.91 14.64 8.04
N THR A 255 -4.19 14.90 7.77
CA THR A 255 -5.27 14.78 8.75
C THR A 255 -5.66 13.33 9.07
N THR A 256 -5.19 12.37 8.29
CA THR A 256 -5.52 10.94 8.44
C THR A 256 -4.31 10.09 8.82
N VAL A 257 -3.09 10.66 8.77
CA VAL A 257 -1.86 9.96 9.19
C VAL A 257 -1.87 9.75 10.70
N VAL A 258 -1.71 8.50 11.13
CA VAL A 258 -1.52 8.13 12.54
C VAL A 258 -0.04 8.23 12.87
N THR A 259 0.30 9.02 13.89
CA THR A 259 1.69 9.21 14.37
C THR A 259 1.87 8.86 15.85
N ASP A 260 0.80 8.56 16.56
CA ASP A 260 0.85 8.02 17.93
C ASP A 260 0.44 6.54 17.91
N PHE A 261 1.40 5.69 18.22
CA PHE A 261 1.23 4.24 18.29
C PHE A 261 1.16 3.70 19.71
N SER A 262 0.99 4.57 20.72
CA SER A 262 1.03 4.18 22.15
C SER A 262 0.01 3.10 22.51
N ASP A 263 -1.21 3.19 21.97
CA ASP A 263 -2.30 2.26 22.23
C ASP A 263 -2.19 0.94 21.43
N GLN A 264 -1.28 0.89 20.46
CA GLN A 264 -1.06 -0.29 19.60
C GLN A 264 0.06 -1.20 20.12
N LYS A 265 0.77 -0.77 21.16
CA LYS A 265 1.84 -1.55 21.81
C LYS A 265 1.21 -2.51 22.84
N LYS A 266 1.20 -3.79 22.52
CA LYS A 266 0.76 -4.86 23.43
C LYS A 266 1.92 -5.76 23.81
#